data_a0ef25bfbff6e46dd6be2497953dfc82
#
_entry.id   a0ef25bfbff6e46dd6be2497953dfc82
#
_cell.length_a   1.000
_cell.length_b   1.000
_cell.length_c   1.000
_cell.angle_alpha   90.00
_cell.angle_beta   90.00
_cell.angle_gamma   90.00
#
_symmetry.space_group_name_H-M   'P 1'
#
loop_
_entity.id
_entity.type
_entity.pdbx_description
1 polymer ?
#
loop_
_entity_poly.entity_id
_entity_poly.type
_entity_poly.pdbx_seq_one_letter_code
_entity_poly.pdbx_strand_id
1 'polypeptide(L)'
;MTPEILAIIMFITTLALLLFGFPVAFTLAGSALIFAFIGDFLDIFNFRMLFFFPQRIYGIMINEALVAVPLFIFMGVMLEKTKIASKLLDSIGDLFGSIRGGLGIGVVLVGMLLAASTGIVGATVVTMGMLALPSMLKAGYDEKIATGTICAAGTLGQIIPPSIVLILLAEMLQGANEEAGLLTGDLAPLPVTAIDLFAGALIPGLILVGMFIIYILIVAKLRPSDLPILKSQKTQSEKIKTAIFEVIPPIFLILSVLGSIFMGIATPTESASVGAAGAALLALFRNELNLKNISGAAITTVKMSSFVFIILIGASMCSLVFRGFEGDDMISNFLTNLPGGEYGALFVVMITIFLLGFF
;
A
#
# COMPACT_ATOMS: atom_id res chain seq x y z
N MET A 1 -8.43 7.82 38.30
CA MET A 1 -8.41 7.23 36.97
C MET A 1 -6.93 6.96 36.69
N THR A 2 -6.55 5.75 36.29
CA THR A 2 -5.14 5.46 36.01
C THR A 2 -4.77 5.96 34.62
N PRO A 3 -3.51 6.31 34.33
CA PRO A 3 -3.06 6.74 33.01
C PRO A 3 -3.43 5.74 31.92
N GLU A 4 -3.28 4.45 32.20
CA GLU A 4 -3.59 3.35 31.26
C GLU A 4 -5.07 3.32 30.84
N ILE A 5 -6.00 3.61 31.76
CA ILE A 5 -7.43 3.67 31.44
C ILE A 5 -7.71 4.82 30.47
N LEU A 6 -7.04 5.97 30.65
CA LEU A 6 -7.15 7.10 29.72
C LEU A 6 -6.60 6.75 28.35
N ALA A 7 -5.48 6.02 28.28
CA ALA A 7 -4.91 5.55 27.02
C ALA A 7 -5.90 4.65 26.25
N ILE A 8 -6.54 3.70 26.93
CA ILE A 8 -7.55 2.81 26.33
C ILE A 8 -8.76 3.61 25.84
N ILE A 9 -9.29 4.52 26.67
CA ILE A 9 -10.46 5.34 26.29
C ILE A 9 -10.12 6.24 25.10
N MET A 10 -8.92 6.85 25.08
CA MET A 10 -8.44 7.63 23.95
C MET A 10 -8.42 6.78 22.67
N PHE A 11 -7.84 5.57 22.73
CA PHE A 11 -7.74 4.68 21.58
C PHE A 11 -9.12 4.28 21.05
N ILE A 12 -10.02 3.82 21.94
CA ILE A 12 -11.40 3.44 21.56
C ILE A 12 -12.17 4.64 21.01
N THR A 13 -12.04 5.81 21.63
CA THR A 13 -12.72 7.03 21.15
C THR A 13 -12.21 7.44 19.77
N THR A 14 -10.90 7.34 19.55
CA THR A 14 -10.28 7.64 18.25
C THR A 14 -10.84 6.70 17.18
N LEU A 15 -10.88 5.39 17.44
CA LEU A 15 -11.48 4.42 16.50
C LEU A 15 -12.96 4.70 16.26
N ALA A 16 -13.74 5.00 17.30
CA ALA A 16 -15.15 5.37 17.16
C ALA A 16 -15.33 6.62 16.28
N LEU A 17 -14.51 7.66 16.48
CA LEU A 17 -14.55 8.86 15.65
C LEU A 17 -14.19 8.60 14.19
N LEU A 18 -13.25 7.69 13.92
CA LEU A 18 -12.92 7.27 12.55
C LEU A 18 -14.12 6.62 11.85
N LEU A 19 -14.93 5.84 12.55
CA LEU A 19 -16.18 5.25 12.01
C LEU A 19 -17.21 6.30 11.58
N PHE A 20 -17.21 7.49 12.17
CA PHE A 20 -18.08 8.60 11.72
C PHE A 20 -17.61 9.27 10.43
N GLY A 21 -16.48 8.83 9.85
CA GLY A 21 -16.00 9.31 8.55
C GLY A 21 -15.25 10.65 8.61
N PHE A 22 -14.76 11.06 9.76
CA PHE A 22 -13.88 12.22 9.87
C PHE A 22 -12.51 11.95 9.22
N PRO A 23 -11.83 12.98 8.67
CA PRO A 23 -10.50 12.80 8.09
C PRO A 23 -9.50 12.24 9.10
N VAL A 24 -8.86 11.12 8.76
CA VAL A 24 -8.02 10.31 9.66
C VAL A 24 -6.97 11.14 10.41
N ALA A 25 -6.23 11.97 9.67
CA ALA A 25 -5.16 12.80 10.25
C ALA A 25 -5.64 13.71 11.37
N PHE A 26 -6.78 14.40 11.14
CA PHE A 26 -7.36 15.33 12.12
C PHE A 26 -8.04 14.59 13.27
N THR A 27 -8.59 13.41 13.01
CA THR A 27 -9.19 12.57 14.06
C THR A 27 -8.11 12.08 15.03
N LEU A 28 -6.98 11.56 14.49
CA LEU A 28 -5.84 11.12 15.30
C LEU A 28 -5.25 12.26 16.14
N ALA A 29 -4.95 13.38 15.50
CA ALA A 29 -4.35 14.53 16.21
C ALA A 29 -5.35 15.19 17.16
N GLY A 30 -6.60 15.38 16.75
CA GLY A 30 -7.64 16.06 17.52
C GLY A 30 -8.05 15.27 18.76
N SER A 31 -8.29 13.97 18.63
CA SER A 31 -8.58 13.12 19.79
C SER A 31 -7.43 13.12 20.78
N ALA A 32 -6.20 12.95 20.29
CA ALA A 32 -5.00 13.00 21.15
C ALA A 32 -4.88 14.32 21.93
N LEU A 33 -5.08 15.47 21.27
CA LEU A 33 -5.05 16.77 21.93
C LEU A 33 -6.16 16.90 22.99
N ILE A 34 -7.39 16.47 22.68
CA ILE A 34 -8.50 16.52 23.65
C ILE A 34 -8.16 15.69 24.89
N PHE A 35 -7.63 14.47 24.68
CA PHE A 35 -7.23 13.62 25.81
C PHE A 35 -6.01 14.15 26.56
N ALA A 36 -5.06 14.80 25.88
CA ALA A 36 -3.94 15.47 26.54
C ALA A 36 -4.43 16.58 27.48
N PHE A 37 -5.39 17.40 27.05
CA PHE A 37 -6.03 18.41 27.92
C PHE A 37 -6.79 17.79 29.10
N ILE A 38 -7.55 16.71 28.87
CA ILE A 38 -8.25 16.00 29.93
C ILE A 38 -7.25 15.41 30.92
N GLY A 39 -6.17 14.81 30.42
CA GLY A 39 -5.12 14.21 31.26
C GLY A 39 -4.35 15.26 32.09
N ASP A 40 -4.06 16.42 31.54
CA ASP A 40 -3.44 17.53 32.25
C ASP A 40 -4.36 18.07 33.36
N PHE A 41 -5.66 18.23 33.04
CA PHE A 41 -6.66 18.66 34.03
C PHE A 41 -6.82 17.68 35.19
N LEU A 42 -6.56 16.39 34.97
CA LEU A 42 -6.61 15.32 35.97
C LEU A 42 -5.26 15.07 36.66
N ASP A 43 -4.26 15.87 36.41
CA ASP A 43 -2.86 15.68 36.87
C ASP A 43 -2.24 14.29 36.51
N ILE A 44 -2.72 13.70 35.41
CA ILE A 44 -2.27 12.39 34.91
C ILE A 44 -1.27 12.55 33.75
N PHE A 45 -1.35 13.63 32.97
CA PHE A 45 -0.55 13.89 31.80
C PHE A 45 0.25 15.20 31.97
N ASN A 46 1.51 15.17 31.61
CA ASN A 46 2.31 16.40 31.62
C ASN A 46 2.23 17.08 30.24
N PHE A 47 1.51 18.17 30.15
CA PHE A 47 1.31 18.93 28.90
C PHE A 47 2.62 19.38 28.24
N ARG A 48 3.73 19.47 29.00
CA ARG A 48 5.05 19.77 28.45
C ARG A 48 5.54 18.71 27.46
N MET A 49 5.01 17.50 27.49
CA MET A 49 5.35 16.46 26.51
C MET A 49 4.97 16.87 25.09
N LEU A 50 3.96 17.74 24.92
CA LEU A 50 3.61 18.23 23.58
C LEU A 50 4.70 19.12 22.95
N PHE A 51 5.62 19.65 23.72
CA PHE A 51 6.79 20.38 23.17
C PHE A 51 7.76 19.48 22.37
N PHE A 52 7.66 18.16 22.49
CA PHE A 52 8.39 17.22 21.64
C PHE A 52 7.75 17.03 20.25
N PHE A 53 6.50 17.47 20.07
CA PHE A 53 5.79 17.27 18.79
C PHE A 53 6.47 17.96 17.59
N PRO A 54 6.95 19.23 17.67
CA PRO A 54 7.69 19.84 16.56
C PRO A 54 8.94 19.06 16.15
N GLN A 55 9.65 18.47 17.12
CA GLN A 55 10.82 17.64 16.82
C GLN A 55 10.44 16.34 16.10
N ARG A 56 9.29 15.73 16.43
CA ARG A 56 8.76 14.56 15.71
C ARG A 56 8.36 14.92 14.28
N ILE A 57 7.71 16.07 14.05
CA ILE A 57 7.43 16.57 12.70
C ILE A 57 8.72 16.75 11.91
N TYR A 58 9.72 17.40 12.53
CA TYR A 58 11.02 17.57 11.89
C TYR A 58 11.67 16.24 11.52
N GLY A 59 11.62 15.24 12.41
CA GLY A 59 12.10 13.88 12.13
C GLY A 59 11.41 13.24 10.90
N ILE A 60 10.10 13.41 10.74
CA ILE A 60 9.37 12.96 9.56
C ILE A 60 9.85 13.69 8.30
N MET A 61 10.11 15.01 8.39
CA MET A 61 10.51 15.83 7.24
C MET A 61 11.91 15.53 6.72
N ILE A 62 12.84 15.16 7.61
CA ILE A 62 14.25 14.86 7.24
C ILE A 62 14.49 13.38 6.96
N ASN A 63 13.47 12.53 7.07
CA ASN A 63 13.61 11.11 6.89
C ASN A 63 13.81 10.75 5.40
N GLU A 64 14.99 10.25 5.08
CA GLU A 64 15.40 9.93 3.70
C GLU A 64 14.57 8.77 3.11
N ALA A 65 14.16 7.77 3.92
CA ALA A 65 13.37 6.65 3.44
C ALA A 65 11.97 7.10 2.96
N LEU A 66 11.39 8.13 3.61
CA LEU A 66 10.09 8.67 3.24
C LEU A 66 10.10 9.45 1.91
N VAL A 67 11.26 9.87 1.41
CA VAL A 67 11.40 10.50 0.07
C VAL A 67 11.07 9.50 -1.05
N ALA A 68 11.23 8.20 -0.81
CA ALA A 68 10.81 7.17 -1.76
C ALA A 68 9.29 7.22 -2.06
N VAL A 69 8.46 7.64 -1.09
CA VAL A 69 7.00 7.68 -1.21
C VAL A 69 6.54 8.57 -2.38
N PRO A 70 6.87 9.87 -2.46
CA PRO A 70 6.48 10.71 -3.59
C PRO A 70 7.05 10.22 -4.92
N LEU A 71 8.23 9.62 -4.93
CA LEU A 71 8.86 9.12 -6.15
C LEU A 71 8.14 7.88 -6.70
N PHE A 72 7.76 6.93 -5.86
CA PHE A 72 6.93 5.78 -6.27
C PHE A 72 5.53 6.21 -6.69
N ILE A 73 4.91 7.16 -5.99
CA ILE A 73 3.62 7.74 -6.41
C ILE A 73 3.75 8.36 -7.81
N PHE A 74 4.79 9.15 -8.04
CA PHE A 74 5.02 9.77 -9.34
C PHE A 74 5.20 8.73 -10.44
N MET A 75 6.00 7.68 -10.20
CA MET A 75 6.18 6.56 -11.12
C MET A 75 4.85 5.95 -11.51
N GLY A 76 4.02 5.61 -10.53
CA GLY A 76 2.73 4.97 -10.75
C GLY A 76 1.72 5.86 -11.49
N VAL A 77 1.57 7.11 -11.02
CA VAL A 77 0.67 8.08 -11.65
C VAL A 77 1.12 8.41 -13.08
N MET A 78 2.43 8.42 -13.35
CA MET A 78 2.95 8.64 -14.70
C MET A 78 2.57 7.49 -15.63
N LEU A 79 2.73 6.22 -15.19
CA LEU A 79 2.31 5.04 -15.96
C LEU A 79 0.79 5.01 -16.19
N GLU A 80 0.00 5.47 -15.23
CA GLU A 80 -1.46 5.58 -15.34
C GLU A 80 -1.89 6.64 -16.36
N LYS A 81 -1.36 7.86 -16.25
CA LYS A 81 -1.75 9.00 -17.12
C LYS A 81 -1.32 8.85 -18.57
N THR A 82 -0.34 8.03 -18.87
CA THR A 82 0.23 7.82 -20.20
C THR A 82 -0.41 6.66 -20.98
N LYS A 83 -1.63 6.25 -20.62
CA LYS A 83 -2.39 5.18 -21.29
C LYS A 83 -1.64 3.82 -21.37
N ILE A 84 -0.52 3.69 -20.68
CA ILE A 84 0.23 2.42 -20.60
C ILE A 84 -0.66 1.36 -19.96
N ALA A 85 -1.39 1.73 -18.91
CA ALA A 85 -2.31 0.87 -18.20
C ALA A 85 -3.44 0.31 -19.08
N SER A 86 -4.07 1.15 -19.91
CA SER A 86 -5.15 0.69 -20.81
C SER A 86 -4.62 -0.23 -21.90
N LYS A 87 -3.47 0.11 -22.49
CA LYS A 87 -2.84 -0.74 -23.52
C LYS A 87 -2.38 -2.09 -22.96
N LEU A 88 -1.89 -2.11 -21.71
CA LEU A 88 -1.58 -3.36 -20.99
C LEU A 88 -2.83 -4.24 -20.87
N LEU A 89 -3.96 -3.66 -20.42
CA LEU A 89 -5.20 -4.39 -20.25
C LEU A 89 -5.70 -4.96 -21.58
N ASP A 90 -5.72 -4.16 -22.64
CA ASP A 90 -6.14 -4.60 -23.97
C ASP A 90 -5.24 -5.73 -24.49
N SER A 91 -3.92 -5.59 -24.33
CA SER A 91 -2.95 -6.56 -24.83
C SER A 91 -3.01 -7.89 -24.08
N ILE A 92 -3.11 -7.85 -22.75
CA ILE A 92 -3.24 -9.05 -21.91
C ILE A 92 -4.64 -9.66 -22.09
N GLY A 93 -5.68 -8.84 -22.20
CA GLY A 93 -7.04 -9.27 -22.52
C GLY A 93 -7.13 -9.99 -23.85
N ASP A 94 -6.45 -9.50 -24.90
CA ASP A 94 -6.36 -10.18 -26.20
C ASP A 94 -5.58 -11.50 -26.11
N LEU A 95 -4.50 -11.56 -25.33
CA LEU A 95 -3.65 -12.73 -25.19
C LEU A 95 -4.41 -13.90 -24.51
N PHE A 96 -5.08 -13.62 -23.40
CA PHE A 96 -5.83 -14.60 -22.63
C PHE A 96 -7.30 -14.74 -23.06
N GLY A 97 -7.81 -13.87 -23.92
CA GLY A 97 -9.22 -13.81 -24.31
C GLY A 97 -9.80 -15.09 -24.92
N SER A 98 -8.95 -15.96 -25.47
CA SER A 98 -9.34 -17.28 -25.97
C SER A 98 -9.67 -18.29 -24.85
N ILE A 99 -9.33 -17.99 -23.61
CA ILE A 99 -9.57 -18.81 -22.43
C ILE A 99 -10.80 -18.24 -21.70
N ARG A 100 -11.70 -19.11 -21.21
CA ARG A 100 -12.80 -18.67 -20.33
C ARG A 100 -12.24 -18.05 -19.06
N GLY A 101 -12.71 -16.87 -18.69
CA GLY A 101 -12.15 -16.11 -17.59
C GLY A 101 -10.87 -15.36 -17.93
N GLY A 102 -10.35 -15.46 -19.17
CA GLY A 102 -9.07 -14.88 -19.58
C GLY A 102 -8.98 -13.37 -19.41
N LEU A 103 -10.06 -12.62 -19.65
CA LEU A 103 -10.09 -11.19 -19.39
C LEU A 103 -9.97 -10.89 -17.87
N GLY A 104 -10.63 -11.68 -17.02
CA GLY A 104 -10.48 -11.59 -15.58
C GLY A 104 -9.05 -11.85 -15.10
N ILE A 105 -8.39 -12.88 -15.66
CA ILE A 105 -6.95 -13.14 -15.41
C ILE A 105 -6.12 -11.93 -15.87
N GLY A 106 -6.44 -11.36 -17.03
CA GLY A 106 -5.81 -10.15 -17.53
C GLY A 106 -5.95 -8.97 -16.55
N VAL A 107 -7.14 -8.78 -15.99
CA VAL A 107 -7.41 -7.73 -14.99
C VAL A 107 -6.59 -7.96 -13.73
N VAL A 108 -6.46 -9.19 -13.24
CA VAL A 108 -5.61 -9.50 -12.06
C VAL A 108 -4.14 -9.22 -12.35
N LEU A 109 -3.61 -9.65 -13.50
CA LEU A 109 -2.21 -9.42 -13.87
C LEU A 109 -1.90 -7.93 -14.11
N VAL A 110 -2.79 -7.21 -14.79
CA VAL A 110 -2.62 -5.76 -14.99
C VAL A 110 -2.80 -5.03 -13.67
N GLY A 111 -3.77 -5.43 -12.85
CA GLY A 111 -3.96 -4.91 -11.50
C GLY A 111 -2.69 -5.10 -10.66
N MET A 112 -2.07 -6.27 -10.69
CA MET A 112 -0.79 -6.53 -10.03
C MET A 112 0.31 -5.56 -10.50
N LEU A 113 0.46 -5.36 -11.82
CA LEU A 113 1.48 -4.47 -12.37
C LEU A 113 1.24 -2.99 -12.03
N LEU A 114 -0.01 -2.54 -12.14
CA LEU A 114 -0.39 -1.17 -11.77
C LEU A 114 -0.29 -0.97 -10.26
N ALA A 115 -0.73 -1.95 -9.51
CA ALA A 115 -0.66 -1.98 -8.07
C ALA A 115 0.77 -1.81 -7.57
N ALA A 116 1.73 -2.56 -8.12
CA ALA A 116 3.16 -2.44 -7.83
C ALA A 116 3.73 -1.05 -8.18
N SER A 117 3.07 -0.30 -9.07
CA SER A 117 3.54 1.03 -9.47
C SER A 117 2.89 2.18 -8.69
N THR A 118 1.63 2.05 -8.25
CA THR A 118 0.86 3.15 -7.64
C THR A 118 0.90 3.13 -6.10
N GLY A 119 0.97 1.95 -5.49
CA GLY A 119 0.99 1.78 -4.03
C GLY A 119 -0.25 2.29 -3.29
N ILE A 120 -1.33 2.66 -3.99
CA ILE A 120 -2.56 3.23 -3.40
C ILE A 120 -3.78 2.49 -3.93
N VAL A 121 -4.44 1.72 -3.05
CA VAL A 121 -5.60 0.86 -3.39
C VAL A 121 -6.74 1.64 -4.02
N GLY A 122 -7.18 2.72 -3.38
CA GLY A 122 -8.35 3.47 -3.85
C GLY A 122 -8.19 4.01 -5.27
N ALA A 123 -7.03 4.59 -5.59
CA ALA A 123 -6.73 5.09 -6.93
C ALA A 123 -6.69 3.94 -7.95
N THR A 124 -6.02 2.82 -7.61
CA THR A 124 -5.91 1.66 -8.49
C THR A 124 -7.26 1.02 -8.77
N VAL A 125 -8.11 0.83 -7.74
CA VAL A 125 -9.46 0.28 -7.92
C VAL A 125 -10.32 1.16 -8.81
N VAL A 126 -10.30 2.48 -8.60
CA VAL A 126 -11.06 3.43 -9.44
C VAL A 126 -10.55 3.41 -10.88
N THR A 127 -9.24 3.47 -11.08
CA THR A 127 -8.63 3.44 -12.42
C THR A 127 -8.93 2.12 -13.14
N MET A 128 -8.74 0.99 -12.47
CA MET A 128 -9.08 -0.33 -13.02
C MET A 128 -10.58 -0.45 -13.28
N GLY A 129 -11.43 0.11 -12.41
CA GLY A 129 -12.87 0.19 -12.62
C GLY A 129 -13.23 0.93 -13.90
N MET A 130 -12.64 2.10 -14.12
CA MET A 130 -12.88 2.88 -15.34
C MET A 130 -12.36 2.21 -16.62
N LEU A 131 -11.25 1.48 -16.54
CA LEU A 131 -10.62 0.85 -17.70
C LEU A 131 -11.18 -0.55 -17.99
N ALA A 132 -11.29 -1.40 -16.97
CA ALA A 132 -11.61 -2.82 -17.14
C ALA A 132 -13.10 -3.11 -17.10
N LEU A 133 -13.88 -2.44 -16.24
CA LEU A 133 -15.30 -2.77 -16.06
C LEU A 133 -16.13 -2.64 -17.35
N PRO A 134 -16.00 -1.54 -18.14
CA PRO A 134 -16.74 -1.44 -19.41
C PRO A 134 -16.39 -2.56 -20.39
N SER A 135 -15.13 -2.98 -20.42
CA SER A 135 -14.64 -4.06 -21.29
C SER A 135 -15.16 -5.41 -20.83
N MET A 136 -15.18 -5.68 -19.51
CA MET A 136 -15.71 -6.92 -18.94
C MET A 136 -17.22 -7.04 -19.15
N LEU A 137 -18.00 -5.98 -18.92
CA LEU A 137 -19.44 -5.96 -19.13
C LEU A 137 -19.81 -6.14 -20.61
N LYS A 138 -19.09 -5.45 -21.52
CA LYS A 138 -19.28 -5.64 -22.98
C LYS A 138 -18.95 -7.08 -23.42
N ALA A 139 -18.01 -7.74 -22.77
CA ALA A 139 -17.66 -9.13 -23.01
C ALA A 139 -18.73 -10.10 -22.47
N GLY A 140 -19.71 -9.63 -21.69
CA GLY A 140 -20.78 -10.43 -21.09
C GLY A 140 -20.40 -11.07 -19.75
N TYR A 141 -19.41 -10.54 -19.04
CA TYR A 141 -19.09 -10.98 -17.67
C TYR A 141 -20.21 -10.62 -16.71
N ASP A 142 -20.48 -11.49 -15.75
CA ASP A 142 -21.36 -11.17 -14.61
C ASP A 142 -20.83 -9.96 -13.84
N GLU A 143 -21.72 -9.04 -13.49
CA GLU A 143 -21.36 -7.76 -12.84
C GLU A 143 -20.66 -7.97 -11.49
N LYS A 144 -21.07 -8.96 -10.71
CA LYS A 144 -20.48 -9.24 -9.39
C LYS A 144 -19.08 -9.81 -9.53
N ILE A 145 -18.85 -10.66 -10.52
CA ILE A 145 -17.53 -11.23 -10.78
C ILE A 145 -16.60 -10.14 -11.34
N ALA A 146 -17.09 -9.30 -12.27
CA ALA A 146 -16.30 -8.22 -12.84
C ALA A 146 -15.87 -7.21 -11.77
N THR A 147 -16.80 -6.70 -10.97
CA THR A 147 -16.52 -5.74 -9.90
C THR A 147 -15.65 -6.33 -8.80
N GLY A 148 -15.96 -7.56 -8.36
CA GLY A 148 -15.17 -8.27 -7.36
C GLY A 148 -13.73 -8.52 -7.80
N THR A 149 -13.51 -8.91 -9.06
CA THR A 149 -12.16 -9.11 -9.63
C THR A 149 -11.38 -7.79 -9.66
N ILE A 150 -12.00 -6.68 -10.04
CA ILE A 150 -11.36 -5.36 -10.09
C ILE A 150 -10.98 -4.89 -8.68
N CYS A 151 -11.91 -5.00 -7.72
CA CYS A 151 -11.62 -4.64 -6.34
C CYS A 151 -10.49 -5.49 -5.77
N ALA A 152 -10.53 -6.82 -5.96
CA ALA A 152 -9.48 -7.71 -5.50
C ALA A 152 -8.12 -7.41 -6.16
N ALA A 153 -8.09 -7.20 -7.48
CA ALA A 153 -6.86 -6.86 -8.19
C ALA A 153 -6.26 -5.52 -7.73
N GLY A 154 -7.11 -4.53 -7.43
CA GLY A 154 -6.66 -3.21 -6.95
C GLY A 154 -6.03 -3.25 -5.56
N THR A 155 -6.43 -4.20 -4.68
CA THR A 155 -5.83 -4.32 -3.35
C THR A 155 -4.39 -4.84 -3.35
N LEU A 156 -3.96 -5.50 -4.43
CA LEU A 156 -2.59 -6.02 -4.57
C LEU A 156 -1.51 -4.93 -4.45
N GLY A 157 -1.86 -3.66 -4.70
CA GLY A 157 -0.92 -2.54 -4.68
C GLY A 157 -0.26 -2.22 -3.35
N GLN A 158 -0.86 -2.66 -2.27
CA GLN A 158 -0.26 -2.46 -0.95
C GLN A 158 0.56 -3.68 -0.49
N ILE A 159 0.39 -4.83 -1.14
CA ILE A 159 1.05 -6.07 -0.76
C ILE A 159 2.27 -6.33 -1.65
N ILE A 160 2.16 -6.06 -2.96
CA ILE A 160 3.24 -6.35 -3.91
C ILE A 160 4.22 -5.18 -3.95
N PRO A 161 5.53 -5.41 -3.71
CA PRO A 161 6.54 -4.37 -3.82
C PRO A 161 6.65 -3.80 -5.25
N PRO A 162 7.06 -2.51 -5.37
CA PRO A 162 7.29 -1.54 -4.31
C PRO A 162 5.99 -0.96 -3.75
N SER A 163 5.80 -1.04 -2.45
CA SER A 163 4.60 -0.61 -1.74
C SER A 163 4.90 0.51 -0.76
N ILE A 164 4.09 1.56 -0.76
CA ILE A 164 4.22 2.69 0.16
C ILE A 164 3.97 2.23 1.60
N VAL A 165 2.99 1.35 1.81
CA VAL A 165 2.67 0.83 3.14
C VAL A 165 3.84 0.05 3.73
N LEU A 166 4.53 -0.75 2.92
CA LEU A 166 5.70 -1.50 3.38
C LEU A 166 6.87 -0.58 3.74
N ILE A 167 7.05 0.54 3.04
CA ILE A 167 8.07 1.55 3.40
C ILE A 167 7.73 2.18 4.76
N LEU A 168 6.47 2.60 4.95
CA LEU A 168 6.02 3.19 6.20
C LEU A 168 6.10 2.20 7.37
N LEU A 169 5.76 0.94 7.11
CA LEU A 169 5.86 -0.12 8.11
C LEU A 169 7.32 -0.42 8.47
N ALA A 170 8.23 -0.43 7.49
CA ALA A 170 9.66 -0.60 7.74
C ALA A 170 10.20 0.48 8.68
N GLU A 171 9.81 1.73 8.45
CA GLU A 171 10.20 2.87 9.28
C GLU A 171 9.72 2.72 10.73
N MET A 172 8.48 2.26 10.91
CA MET A 172 7.95 2.01 12.25
C MET A 172 8.62 0.82 12.95
N LEU A 173 8.91 -0.26 12.22
CA LEU A 173 9.52 -1.47 12.76
C LEU A 173 11.01 -1.30 13.05
N GLN A 174 11.72 -0.43 12.34
CA GLN A 174 13.13 -0.16 12.60
C GLN A 174 13.33 0.30 14.04
N GLY A 175 12.62 1.33 14.49
CA GLY A 175 12.72 1.83 15.86
C GLY A 175 12.30 0.79 16.91
N ALA A 176 11.25 0.03 16.66
CA ALA A 176 10.78 -1.02 17.56
C ALA A 176 11.80 -2.16 17.69
N ASN A 177 12.49 -2.55 16.62
CA ASN A 177 13.51 -3.58 16.65
C ASN A 177 14.77 -3.12 17.41
N GLU A 178 15.18 -1.88 17.26
CA GLU A 178 16.28 -1.29 18.00
C GLU A 178 15.98 -1.24 19.50
N GLU A 179 14.77 -0.82 19.89
CA GLU A 179 14.32 -0.78 21.27
C GLU A 179 14.27 -2.20 21.89
N ALA A 180 13.72 -3.17 21.17
CA ALA A 180 13.69 -4.57 21.59
C ALA A 180 15.11 -5.16 21.76
N GLY A 181 16.03 -4.85 20.85
CA GLY A 181 17.43 -5.26 20.94
C GLY A 181 18.11 -4.75 22.22
N LEU A 182 17.93 -3.46 22.52
CA LEU A 182 18.47 -2.88 23.75
C LEU A 182 17.91 -3.54 25.02
N LEU A 183 16.62 -3.89 25.04
CA LEU A 183 15.98 -4.58 26.17
C LEU A 183 16.51 -6.02 26.35
N THR A 184 16.87 -6.70 25.26
CA THR A 184 17.44 -8.05 25.29
C THR A 184 18.96 -8.08 25.50
N GLY A 185 19.60 -6.90 25.58
CA GLY A 185 21.05 -6.76 25.77
C GLY A 185 21.85 -6.90 24.48
N ASP A 186 21.21 -6.86 23.33
CA ASP A 186 21.89 -6.75 22.03
C ASP A 186 22.32 -5.29 21.82
N LEU A 187 23.64 -5.07 21.82
CA LEU A 187 24.22 -3.71 21.67
C LEU A 187 24.27 -3.22 20.21
N ALA A 188 23.97 -4.11 19.26
CA ALA A 188 24.00 -3.79 17.85
C ALA A 188 22.87 -4.56 17.08
N PRO A 189 21.60 -4.31 17.43
CA PRO A 189 20.50 -4.98 16.76
C PRO A 189 20.48 -4.62 15.27
N LEU A 190 20.26 -5.63 14.42
CA LEU A 190 20.14 -5.39 12.97
C LEU A 190 18.87 -4.59 12.70
N PRO A 191 18.96 -3.44 12.02
CA PRO A 191 17.79 -2.65 11.70
C PRO A 191 16.88 -3.40 10.72
N VAL A 192 15.56 -3.35 10.95
CA VAL A 192 14.58 -3.79 9.97
C VAL A 192 14.49 -2.74 8.86
N THR A 193 14.68 -3.16 7.63
CA THR A 193 14.73 -2.28 6.47
C THR A 193 13.52 -2.47 5.53
N ALA A 194 13.28 -1.51 4.64
CA ALA A 194 12.27 -1.68 3.59
C ALA A 194 12.58 -2.86 2.66
N ILE A 195 13.87 -3.24 2.52
CA ILE A 195 14.30 -4.40 1.73
C ILE A 195 13.75 -5.69 2.34
N ASP A 196 13.84 -5.85 3.67
CA ASP A 196 13.35 -7.02 4.38
C ASP A 196 11.84 -7.18 4.22
N LEU A 197 11.10 -6.07 4.34
CA LEU A 197 9.64 -6.08 4.16
C LEU A 197 9.25 -6.35 2.71
N PHE A 198 9.97 -5.80 1.73
CA PHE A 198 9.73 -6.08 0.32
C PHE A 198 10.00 -7.56 0.00
N ALA A 199 11.10 -8.12 0.49
CA ALA A 199 11.42 -9.54 0.31
C ALA A 199 10.38 -10.44 0.98
N GLY A 200 9.99 -10.12 2.21
CA GLY A 200 8.96 -10.85 2.96
C GLY A 200 7.57 -10.80 2.33
N ALA A 201 7.19 -9.68 1.72
CA ALA A 201 5.87 -9.48 1.11
C ALA A 201 5.75 -10.06 -0.32
N LEU A 202 6.87 -10.23 -1.04
CA LEU A 202 6.85 -10.65 -2.45
C LEU A 202 6.20 -12.02 -2.63
N ILE A 203 6.62 -13.02 -1.85
CA ILE A 203 6.11 -14.38 -1.97
C ILE A 203 4.63 -14.47 -1.58
N PRO A 204 4.17 -13.97 -0.42
CA PRO A 204 2.75 -13.91 -0.08
C PRO A 204 1.92 -13.16 -1.12
N GLY A 205 2.42 -12.05 -1.65
CA GLY A 205 1.78 -11.27 -2.70
C GLY A 205 1.56 -12.09 -3.98
N LEU A 206 2.59 -12.80 -4.45
CA LEU A 206 2.48 -13.67 -5.62
C LEU A 206 1.55 -14.88 -5.39
N ILE A 207 1.53 -15.45 -4.18
CA ILE A 207 0.58 -16.50 -3.80
C ILE A 207 -0.84 -15.97 -3.90
N LEU A 208 -1.10 -14.75 -3.40
CA LEU A 208 -2.43 -14.13 -3.48
C LEU A 208 -2.87 -13.89 -4.92
N VAL A 209 -1.97 -13.42 -5.80
CA VAL A 209 -2.24 -13.31 -7.25
C VAL A 209 -2.62 -14.69 -7.82
N GLY A 210 -1.85 -15.72 -7.48
CA GLY A 210 -2.13 -17.09 -7.89
C GLY A 210 -3.51 -17.56 -7.42
N MET A 211 -3.87 -17.27 -6.17
CA MET A 211 -5.20 -17.60 -5.62
C MET A 211 -6.33 -16.88 -6.38
N PHE A 212 -6.17 -15.61 -6.74
CA PHE A 212 -7.16 -14.89 -7.54
C PHE A 212 -7.31 -15.50 -8.94
N ILE A 213 -6.21 -15.87 -9.59
CA ILE A 213 -6.23 -16.54 -10.89
C ILE A 213 -6.92 -17.91 -10.77
N ILE A 214 -6.58 -18.70 -9.76
CA ILE A 214 -7.21 -20.01 -9.50
C ILE A 214 -8.71 -19.84 -9.25
N TYR A 215 -9.12 -18.85 -8.46
CA TYR A 215 -10.53 -18.54 -8.23
C TYR A 215 -11.26 -18.27 -9.55
N ILE A 216 -10.72 -17.41 -10.42
CA ILE A 216 -11.31 -17.11 -11.73
C ILE A 216 -11.43 -18.38 -12.59
N LEU A 217 -10.42 -19.24 -12.61
CA LEU A 217 -10.44 -20.50 -13.36
C LEU A 217 -11.48 -21.47 -12.82
N ILE A 218 -11.62 -21.58 -11.50
CA ILE A 218 -12.66 -22.40 -10.86
C ILE A 218 -14.05 -21.89 -11.23
N VAL A 219 -14.30 -20.58 -11.12
CA VAL A 219 -15.59 -19.98 -11.49
C VAL A 219 -15.86 -20.14 -12.98
N ALA A 220 -14.86 -19.99 -13.84
CA ALA A 220 -14.98 -20.20 -15.28
C ALA A 220 -15.35 -21.64 -15.64
N LYS A 221 -14.95 -22.62 -14.81
CA LYS A 221 -15.32 -24.03 -14.97
C LYS A 221 -16.72 -24.34 -14.42
N LEU A 222 -17.07 -23.76 -13.26
CA LEU A 222 -18.34 -24.01 -12.57
C LEU A 222 -19.51 -23.22 -13.16
N ARG A 223 -19.25 -21.98 -13.61
CA ARG A 223 -20.25 -21.05 -14.17
C ARG A 223 -19.75 -20.48 -15.50
N PRO A 224 -19.71 -21.31 -16.55
CA PRO A 224 -19.14 -20.91 -17.84
C PRO A 224 -19.92 -19.80 -18.57
N SER A 225 -21.18 -19.56 -18.20
CA SER A 225 -22.03 -18.47 -18.70
C SER A 225 -21.57 -17.11 -18.22
N ASP A 226 -21.02 -17.04 -16.99
CA ASP A 226 -20.70 -15.80 -16.31
C ASP A 226 -19.33 -15.22 -16.73
N LEU A 227 -18.50 -16.04 -17.38
CA LEU A 227 -17.15 -15.73 -17.83
C LEU A 227 -16.95 -16.15 -19.30
N PRO A 228 -17.54 -15.44 -20.26
CA PRO A 228 -17.48 -15.80 -21.66
C PRO A 228 -16.08 -15.64 -22.25
N ILE A 229 -15.86 -16.28 -23.41
CA ILE A 229 -14.64 -16.18 -24.21
C ILE A 229 -14.70 -14.92 -25.05
N LEU A 230 -13.64 -14.12 -25.05
CA LEU A 230 -13.49 -12.99 -25.96
C LEU A 230 -13.11 -13.46 -27.36
N LYS A 231 -13.91 -13.12 -28.34
CA LYS A 231 -13.56 -13.33 -29.75
C LYS A 231 -12.69 -12.18 -30.23
N SER A 232 -11.38 -12.32 -30.13
CA SER A 232 -10.45 -11.38 -30.73
C SER A 232 -10.29 -11.69 -32.24
N GLN A 233 -10.29 -10.63 -33.07
CA GLN A 233 -10.07 -10.76 -34.51
C GLN A 233 -8.57 -10.82 -34.88
N LYS A 234 -7.66 -10.59 -33.92
CA LYS A 234 -6.22 -10.58 -34.14
C LYS A 234 -5.65 -12.00 -34.26
N THR A 235 -4.69 -12.17 -35.14
CA THR A 235 -3.91 -13.40 -35.27
C THR A 235 -3.08 -13.66 -34.02
N GLN A 236 -2.83 -14.91 -33.68
CA GLN A 236 -2.05 -15.30 -32.48
C GLN A 236 -0.65 -14.62 -32.45
N SER A 237 0.00 -14.52 -33.60
CA SER A 237 1.30 -13.83 -33.73
C SER A 237 1.19 -12.34 -33.42
N GLU A 238 0.15 -11.68 -33.88
CA GLU A 238 -0.08 -10.26 -33.59
C GLU A 238 -0.38 -10.01 -32.11
N LYS A 239 -1.15 -10.88 -31.47
CA LYS A 239 -1.43 -10.81 -30.01
C LYS A 239 -0.15 -10.89 -29.20
N ILE A 240 0.71 -11.88 -29.51
CA ILE A 240 1.98 -12.08 -28.81
C ILE A 240 2.91 -10.88 -29.05
N LYS A 241 3.03 -10.41 -30.30
CA LYS A 241 3.87 -9.24 -30.62
C LYS A 241 3.41 -7.99 -29.89
N THR A 242 2.09 -7.72 -29.87
CA THR A 242 1.52 -6.58 -29.17
C THR A 242 1.75 -6.71 -27.65
N ALA A 243 1.50 -7.89 -27.08
CA ALA A 243 1.70 -8.14 -25.65
C ALA A 243 3.18 -7.94 -25.26
N ILE A 244 4.13 -8.47 -26.03
CA ILE A 244 5.56 -8.27 -25.78
C ILE A 244 5.90 -6.77 -25.77
N PHE A 245 5.44 -6.02 -26.75
CA PHE A 245 5.77 -4.59 -26.89
C PHE A 245 5.11 -3.73 -25.81
N GLU A 246 3.90 -4.09 -25.35
CA GLU A 246 3.16 -3.32 -24.35
C GLU A 246 3.52 -3.73 -22.92
N VAL A 247 3.77 -5.03 -22.66
CA VAL A 247 3.92 -5.59 -21.30
C VAL A 247 5.39 -5.60 -20.84
N ILE A 248 6.35 -5.90 -21.74
CA ILE A 248 7.77 -6.01 -21.34
C ILE A 248 8.33 -4.71 -20.77
N PRO A 249 8.13 -3.52 -21.37
CA PRO A 249 8.76 -2.30 -20.85
C PRO A 249 8.34 -1.92 -19.42
N PRO A 250 7.04 -1.94 -19.03
CA PRO A 250 6.66 -1.72 -17.65
C PRO A 250 7.17 -2.80 -16.68
N ILE A 251 7.13 -4.08 -17.09
CA ILE A 251 7.69 -5.16 -16.26
C ILE A 251 9.19 -4.97 -16.07
N PHE A 252 9.92 -4.65 -17.12
CA PHE A 252 11.37 -4.39 -17.03
C PHE A 252 11.67 -3.23 -16.09
N LEU A 253 10.87 -2.16 -16.13
CA LEU A 253 11.00 -1.04 -15.20
C LEU A 253 10.83 -1.49 -13.75
N ILE A 254 9.75 -2.23 -13.45
CA ILE A 254 9.46 -2.71 -12.09
C ILE A 254 10.55 -3.68 -11.62
N LEU A 255 10.97 -4.62 -12.48
CA LEU A 255 12.04 -5.56 -12.15
C LEU A 255 13.40 -4.87 -11.97
N SER A 256 13.69 -3.81 -12.73
CA SER A 256 14.90 -3.02 -12.54
C SER A 256 14.93 -2.30 -11.20
N VAL A 257 13.80 -1.72 -10.82
CA VAL A 257 13.64 -1.05 -9.51
C VAL A 257 13.77 -2.05 -8.37
N LEU A 258 12.99 -3.13 -8.39
CA LEU A 258 13.04 -4.15 -7.35
C LEU A 258 14.36 -4.90 -7.32
N GLY A 259 14.88 -5.24 -8.49
CA GLY A 259 16.16 -5.94 -8.62
C GLY A 259 17.33 -5.12 -8.05
N SER A 260 17.36 -3.81 -8.28
CA SER A 260 18.39 -2.93 -7.70
C SER A 260 18.32 -2.86 -6.17
N ILE A 261 17.10 -2.89 -5.62
CA ILE A 261 16.88 -2.91 -4.17
C ILE A 261 17.33 -4.26 -3.57
N PHE A 262 16.87 -5.39 -4.14
CA PHE A 262 17.19 -6.72 -3.59
C PHE A 262 18.66 -7.11 -3.76
N MET A 263 19.33 -6.61 -4.79
CA MET A 263 20.77 -6.80 -4.95
C MET A 263 21.63 -5.86 -4.08
N GLY A 264 21.00 -4.95 -3.32
CA GLY A 264 21.70 -3.96 -2.50
C GLY A 264 22.50 -2.93 -3.31
N ILE A 265 22.19 -2.78 -4.62
CA ILE A 265 22.86 -1.82 -5.51
C ILE A 265 22.40 -0.40 -5.24
N ALA A 266 21.12 -0.25 -4.89
CA ALA A 266 20.49 1.04 -4.64
C ALA A 266 19.52 0.96 -3.44
N THR A 267 19.44 2.07 -2.71
CA THR A 267 18.44 2.25 -1.65
C THR A 267 17.03 2.32 -2.25
N PRO A 268 15.97 2.12 -1.46
CA PRO A 268 14.59 2.30 -1.92
C PRO A 268 14.34 3.67 -2.55
N THR A 269 14.94 4.73 -2.02
CA THR A 269 14.82 6.12 -2.53
C THR A 269 15.51 6.32 -3.86
N GLU A 270 16.74 5.81 -4.01
CA GLU A 270 17.47 5.85 -5.28
C GLU A 270 16.74 5.04 -6.36
N SER A 271 16.27 3.83 -6.01
CA SER A 271 15.51 2.98 -6.93
C SER A 271 14.18 3.62 -7.34
N ALA A 272 13.49 4.29 -6.41
CA ALA A 272 12.28 5.05 -6.70
C ALA A 272 12.54 6.21 -7.67
N SER A 273 13.70 6.87 -7.54
CA SER A 273 14.13 7.94 -8.46
C SER A 273 14.36 7.41 -9.87
N VAL A 274 15.05 6.27 -9.98
CA VAL A 274 15.24 5.55 -11.27
C VAL A 274 13.90 5.12 -11.84
N GLY A 275 12.99 4.62 -10.99
CA GLY A 275 11.62 4.25 -11.37
C GLY A 275 10.82 5.42 -11.92
N ALA A 276 10.86 6.57 -11.24
CA ALA A 276 10.19 7.80 -11.67
C ALA A 276 10.73 8.31 -13.02
N ALA A 277 12.06 8.35 -13.16
CA ALA A 277 12.72 8.73 -14.42
C ALA A 277 12.41 7.71 -15.54
N GLY A 278 12.43 6.42 -15.25
CA GLY A 278 12.11 5.36 -16.19
C GLY A 278 10.67 5.40 -16.68
N ALA A 279 9.71 5.70 -15.80
CA ALA A 279 8.31 5.90 -16.19
C ALA A 279 8.14 7.12 -17.12
N ALA A 280 8.85 8.22 -16.85
CA ALA A 280 8.88 9.38 -17.73
C ALA A 280 9.52 9.06 -19.10
N LEU A 281 10.60 8.29 -19.12
CA LEU A 281 11.22 7.80 -20.36
C LEU A 281 10.28 6.90 -21.16
N LEU A 282 9.58 5.97 -20.51
CA LEU A 282 8.59 5.13 -21.18
C LEU A 282 7.47 5.98 -21.81
N ALA A 283 7.02 7.02 -21.10
CA ALA A 283 6.05 7.98 -21.63
C ALA A 283 6.60 8.73 -22.84
N LEU A 284 7.88 9.11 -22.82
CA LEU A 284 8.56 9.77 -23.93
C LEU A 284 8.62 8.87 -25.16
N PHE A 285 9.06 7.64 -25.02
CA PHE A 285 9.12 6.67 -26.13
C PHE A 285 7.76 6.35 -26.74
N ARG A 286 6.68 6.55 -25.98
CA ARG A 286 5.31 6.35 -26.45
C ARG A 286 4.64 7.63 -26.98
N ASN A 287 5.38 8.76 -27.07
CA ASN A 287 4.87 10.07 -27.45
C ASN A 287 3.70 10.56 -26.58
N GLU A 288 3.64 10.11 -25.33
CA GLU A 288 2.65 10.51 -24.33
C GLU A 288 3.23 11.49 -23.29
N LEU A 289 4.53 11.81 -23.36
CA LEU A 289 5.19 12.77 -22.49
C LEU A 289 4.89 14.19 -22.98
N ASN A 290 3.90 14.82 -22.38
CA ASN A 290 3.53 16.21 -22.63
C ASN A 290 3.38 16.97 -21.31
N LEU A 291 3.42 18.31 -21.36
CA LEU A 291 3.33 19.15 -20.17
C LEU A 291 2.06 18.90 -19.36
N LYS A 292 0.95 18.54 -20.01
CA LYS A 292 -0.32 18.24 -19.34
C LYS A 292 -0.21 16.96 -18.50
N ASN A 293 0.41 15.91 -19.03
CA ASN A 293 0.59 14.64 -18.32
C ASN A 293 1.60 14.79 -17.18
N ILE A 294 2.73 15.49 -17.41
CA ILE A 294 3.75 15.76 -16.38
C ILE A 294 3.15 16.59 -15.24
N SER A 295 2.52 17.73 -15.57
CA SER A 295 1.89 18.59 -14.56
C SER A 295 0.77 17.85 -13.82
N GLY A 296 -0.05 17.09 -14.56
CA GLY A 296 -1.08 16.26 -13.95
C GLY A 296 -0.52 15.18 -13.03
N ALA A 297 0.58 14.53 -13.40
CA ALA A 297 1.26 13.56 -12.53
C ALA A 297 1.85 14.24 -11.29
N ALA A 298 2.55 15.35 -11.46
CA ALA A 298 3.14 16.10 -10.35
C ALA A 298 2.08 16.58 -9.34
N ILE A 299 0.97 17.17 -9.81
CA ILE A 299 -0.12 17.64 -8.94
C ILE A 299 -0.76 16.45 -8.18
N THR A 300 -0.99 15.33 -8.85
CA THR A 300 -1.54 14.14 -8.20
C THR A 300 -0.56 13.59 -7.17
N THR A 301 0.73 13.54 -7.49
CA THR A 301 1.79 13.12 -6.56
C THR A 301 1.83 13.99 -5.32
N VAL A 302 1.82 15.32 -5.48
CA VAL A 302 1.81 16.25 -4.34
C VAL A 302 0.58 16.02 -3.46
N LYS A 303 -0.61 15.87 -4.05
CA LYS A 303 -1.84 15.64 -3.27
C LYS A 303 -1.78 14.34 -2.47
N MET A 304 -1.34 13.25 -3.12
CA MET A 304 -1.27 11.93 -2.48
C MET A 304 -0.17 11.87 -1.42
N SER A 305 1.00 12.42 -1.70
CA SER A 305 2.09 12.50 -0.73
C SER A 305 1.70 13.36 0.48
N SER A 306 1.09 14.52 0.25
CA SER A 306 0.62 15.38 1.34
C SER A 306 -0.42 14.67 2.22
N PHE A 307 -1.31 13.87 1.61
CA PHE A 307 -2.28 13.07 2.35
C PHE A 307 -1.60 12.02 3.25
N VAL A 308 -0.57 11.34 2.76
CA VAL A 308 0.21 10.37 3.55
C VAL A 308 0.95 11.08 4.69
N PHE A 309 1.65 12.16 4.38
CA PHE A 309 2.44 12.89 5.40
C PHE A 309 1.56 13.51 6.49
N ILE A 310 0.39 14.05 6.17
CA ILE A 310 -0.51 14.61 7.20
C ILE A 310 -1.05 13.52 8.13
N ILE A 311 -1.27 12.29 7.61
CA ILE A 311 -1.65 11.14 8.44
C ILE A 311 -0.50 10.76 9.37
N LEU A 312 0.74 10.71 8.90
CA LEU A 312 1.92 10.43 9.73
C LEU A 312 2.08 11.45 10.86
N ILE A 313 1.87 12.73 10.56
CA ILE A 313 1.89 13.80 11.57
C ILE A 313 0.79 13.60 12.60
N GLY A 314 -0.44 13.29 12.16
CA GLY A 314 -1.55 12.99 13.06
C GLY A 314 -1.31 11.77 13.94
N ALA A 315 -0.79 10.69 13.36
CA ALA A 315 -0.41 9.47 14.06
C ALA A 315 0.72 9.72 15.09
N SER A 316 1.70 10.56 14.72
CA SER A 316 2.80 10.94 15.62
C SER A 316 2.30 11.70 16.85
N MET A 317 1.30 12.58 16.71
CA MET A 317 0.64 13.23 17.85
C MET A 317 -0.09 12.21 18.73
N CYS A 318 -0.86 11.31 18.11
CA CYS A 318 -1.58 10.26 18.84
C CYS A 318 -0.63 9.36 19.63
N SER A 319 0.46 8.91 18.98
CA SER A 319 1.51 8.11 19.64
C SER A 319 2.18 8.87 20.80
N LEU A 320 2.45 10.17 20.64
CA LEU A 320 3.07 10.98 21.69
C LEU A 320 2.22 11.03 22.96
N VAL A 321 0.91 11.27 22.79
CA VAL A 321 -0.03 11.34 23.92
C VAL A 321 -0.27 9.95 24.52
N PHE A 322 -0.37 8.91 23.69
CA PHE A 322 -0.52 7.52 24.13
C PHE A 322 0.63 7.07 25.03
N ARG A 323 1.87 7.38 24.61
CA ARG A 323 3.09 7.16 25.41
C ARG A 323 3.07 7.96 26.71
N GLY A 324 2.57 9.20 26.67
CA GLY A 324 2.43 10.03 27.85
C GLY A 324 1.44 9.50 28.88
N PHE A 325 0.53 8.60 28.47
CA PHE A 325 -0.36 7.85 29.34
C PHE A 325 0.17 6.46 29.69
N GLU A 326 1.46 6.17 29.52
CA GLU A 326 2.07 4.87 29.79
C GLU A 326 1.43 3.73 28.98
N GLY A 327 0.88 4.05 27.81
CA GLY A 327 0.19 3.08 26.95
C GLY A 327 1.13 2.01 26.38
N ASP A 328 2.38 2.34 26.13
CA ASP A 328 3.38 1.40 25.62
C ASP A 328 3.69 0.33 26.68
N ASP A 329 3.89 0.74 27.95
CA ASP A 329 4.15 -0.17 29.08
C ASP A 329 2.95 -1.08 29.34
N MET A 330 1.74 -0.53 29.25
CA MET A 330 0.51 -1.31 29.37
C MET A 330 0.40 -2.39 28.29
N ILE A 331 0.66 -2.07 27.04
CA ILE A 331 0.62 -3.04 25.92
C ILE A 331 1.73 -4.09 26.09
N SER A 332 2.95 -3.67 26.44
CA SER A 332 4.07 -4.57 26.68
C SER A 332 3.75 -5.56 27.80
N ASN A 333 3.28 -5.08 28.94
CA ASN A 333 2.87 -5.91 30.07
C ASN A 333 1.73 -6.87 29.70
N PHE A 334 0.75 -6.40 28.93
CA PHE A 334 -0.34 -7.24 28.46
C PHE A 334 0.15 -8.37 27.57
N LEU A 335 0.99 -8.07 26.57
CA LEU A 335 1.48 -9.05 25.60
C LEU A 335 2.42 -10.08 26.27
N THR A 336 3.28 -9.67 27.20
CA THR A 336 4.22 -10.55 27.89
C THR A 336 3.54 -11.51 28.87
N ASN A 337 2.40 -11.12 29.42
CA ASN A 337 1.63 -11.94 30.37
C ASN A 337 0.54 -12.82 29.71
N LEU A 338 0.47 -12.85 28.37
CA LEU A 338 -0.51 -13.67 27.67
C LEU A 338 -0.23 -15.18 27.81
N PRO A 339 -1.28 -15.99 27.99
CA PRO A 339 -1.15 -17.43 27.93
C PRO A 339 -0.74 -17.86 26.51
N GLY A 340 0.28 -18.71 26.40
CA GLY A 340 0.84 -19.16 25.11
C GLY A 340 2.18 -18.52 24.75
N GLY A 341 2.72 -17.64 25.59
CA GLY A 341 4.03 -17.02 25.40
C GLY A 341 4.09 -16.22 24.07
N GLU A 342 5.20 -16.32 23.36
CA GLU A 342 5.45 -15.58 22.10
C GLU A 342 4.39 -15.84 21.03
N TYR A 343 3.91 -17.09 20.90
CA TYR A 343 2.87 -17.44 19.91
C TYR A 343 1.51 -16.85 20.28
N GLY A 344 1.19 -16.78 21.56
CA GLY A 344 -0.04 -16.13 22.05
C GLY A 344 -0.03 -14.63 21.77
N ALA A 345 1.08 -13.96 22.05
CA ALA A 345 1.29 -12.55 21.74
C ALA A 345 1.18 -12.27 20.23
N LEU A 346 1.87 -13.07 19.40
CA LEU A 346 1.80 -12.95 17.95
C LEU A 346 0.37 -13.11 17.43
N PHE A 347 -0.38 -14.09 17.93
CA PHE A 347 -1.77 -14.32 17.54
C PHE A 347 -2.67 -13.13 17.86
N VAL A 348 -2.53 -12.54 19.04
CA VAL A 348 -3.29 -11.35 19.45
C VAL A 348 -2.94 -10.14 18.59
N VAL A 349 -1.64 -9.93 18.30
CA VAL A 349 -1.19 -8.86 17.41
C VAL A 349 -1.78 -9.03 16.00
N MET A 350 -1.74 -10.24 15.43
CA MET A 350 -2.30 -10.53 14.11
C MET A 350 -3.81 -10.31 14.05
N ILE A 351 -4.57 -10.72 15.07
CA ILE A 351 -6.02 -10.45 15.17
C ILE A 351 -6.26 -8.94 15.27
N THR A 352 -5.48 -8.23 16.07
CA THR A 352 -5.63 -6.78 16.23
C THR A 352 -5.39 -6.06 14.90
N ILE A 353 -4.33 -6.41 14.17
CA ILE A 353 -4.05 -5.86 12.82
C ILE A 353 -5.20 -6.18 11.85
N PHE A 354 -5.71 -7.43 11.89
CA PHE A 354 -6.84 -7.83 11.06
C PHE A 354 -8.10 -7.00 11.34
N LEU A 355 -8.43 -6.78 12.62
CA LEU A 355 -9.58 -5.97 13.01
C LEU A 355 -9.39 -4.49 12.65
N LEU A 356 -8.20 -3.93 12.88
CA LEU A 356 -7.87 -2.54 12.52
C LEU A 356 -7.90 -2.31 11.00
N GLY A 357 -7.71 -3.35 10.20
CA GLY A 357 -7.80 -3.27 8.73
C GLY A 357 -9.19 -2.93 8.20
N PHE A 358 -10.23 -2.95 9.03
CA PHE A 358 -11.57 -2.49 8.67
C PHE A 358 -11.80 -0.97 8.86
N PHE A 359 -10.86 -0.27 9.49
CA PHE A 359 -10.91 1.16 9.76
C PHE A 359 -9.97 1.92 8.80
#